data_3a2c4d12042151a1e0d63965c88def95
#
_entry.id   3a2c4d12042151a1e0d63965c88def95
#
_cell.length_a   1.000
_cell.length_b   1.000
_cell.length_c   1.000
_cell.angle_alpha   90.00
_cell.angle_beta   90.00
_cell.angle_gamma   90.00
#
_symmetry.space_group_name_H-M   'P 1'
#
loop_
_entity.id
_entity.type
_entity.pdbx_description
1 polymer ?
#
loop_
_entity_poly.entity_id
_entity_poly.type
_entity_poly.pdbx_seq_one_letter_code
_entity_poly.pdbx_strand_id
1 'polypeptide(L)'
;EETLQSSTIYFDIHNKCWWDEMLDFIGISRTCLPEVKKSATVVGEYKGAKAVTGAIDQIAGAIGAGVISSNIISEMTGTTMVVFSPCKNAPEYNPNSIVPCHINFDGKYCLLSWTPTAGIALKWFKNNLCENFSFRELDEIAEKVNPGSDGLTFLPFLCGSTMPKYNPDARGAFLGLTMEHTRAHFVRSVLEAVACLLKETLDY
;
A
#
# COMPACT_ATOMS: atom_id res chain seq x y z
N GLU A 1 10.75 1.90 17.32
CA GLU A 1 10.51 0.48 17.54
C GLU A 1 10.74 -0.31 16.24
N GLU A 2 10.85 -1.62 16.29
CA GLU A 2 11.35 -2.45 15.18
C GLU A 2 10.47 -2.42 13.93
N THR A 3 9.13 -2.33 14.05
CA THR A 3 8.26 -2.32 12.86
C THR A 3 8.44 -1.03 12.07
N LEU A 4 8.54 0.11 12.76
CA LEU A 4 8.79 1.41 12.12
C LEU A 4 10.20 1.48 11.54
N GLN A 5 11.22 1.01 12.27
CA GLN A 5 12.60 1.06 11.77
C GLN A 5 12.82 0.15 10.56
N SER A 6 12.09 -0.97 10.47
CA SER A 6 12.13 -1.84 9.30
C SER A 6 11.65 -1.17 7.99
N SER A 7 11.02 0.00 8.07
CA SER A 7 10.69 0.81 6.90
C SER A 7 11.81 1.74 6.43
N THR A 8 12.95 1.76 7.13
CA THR A 8 14.10 2.58 6.77
C THR A 8 15.17 1.76 6.05
N ILE A 9 15.91 2.40 5.15
CA ILE A 9 16.96 1.73 4.36
C ILE A 9 18.23 1.39 5.15
N TYR A 10 18.37 1.89 6.36
CA TYR A 10 19.54 1.69 7.23
C TYR A 10 19.25 0.79 8.43
N PHE A 11 18.18 0.01 8.37
CA PHE A 11 17.86 -1.02 9.36
C PHE A 11 17.89 -2.41 8.72
N ASP A 12 18.72 -3.30 9.27
CA ASP A 12 18.79 -4.69 8.85
C ASP A 12 17.63 -5.49 9.45
N ILE A 13 16.67 -5.87 8.63
CA ILE A 13 15.48 -6.62 9.06
C ILE A 13 15.79 -8.07 9.44
N HIS A 14 16.91 -8.65 8.94
CA HIS A 14 17.30 -10.02 9.25
C HIS A 14 17.98 -10.10 10.64
N ASN A 15 18.93 -9.20 10.89
CA ASN A 15 19.63 -9.11 12.17
C ASN A 15 18.89 -8.25 13.21
N LYS A 16 17.82 -7.54 12.79
CA LYS A 16 17.00 -6.65 13.62
C LYS A 16 17.80 -5.59 14.35
N CYS A 17 18.72 -5.00 13.66
CA CYS A 17 19.60 -3.94 14.17
C CYS A 17 19.84 -2.87 13.11
N TRP A 18 20.44 -1.77 13.52
CA TRP A 18 20.94 -0.78 12.58
C TRP A 18 22.01 -1.40 11.69
N TRP A 19 21.99 -1.09 10.40
CA TRP A 19 22.93 -1.60 9.41
C TRP A 19 24.14 -0.69 9.33
N ASP A 20 25.22 -1.07 10.01
CA ASP A 20 26.39 -0.22 10.21
C ASP A 20 27.06 0.19 8.90
N GLU A 21 27.19 -0.71 7.91
CA GLU A 21 27.77 -0.38 6.59
C GLU A 21 26.95 0.67 5.85
N MET A 22 25.61 0.63 5.98
CA MET A 22 24.76 1.65 5.38
C MET A 22 24.86 2.98 6.14
N LEU A 23 24.96 2.94 7.48
CA LEU A 23 25.15 4.15 8.27
C LEU A 23 26.49 4.83 7.93
N ASP A 24 27.55 4.07 7.77
CA ASP A 24 28.85 4.58 7.33
C ASP A 24 28.77 5.19 5.93
N PHE A 25 28.09 4.51 5.00
CA PHE A 25 27.89 5.00 3.63
C PHE A 25 27.17 6.35 3.58
N ILE A 26 26.12 6.54 4.40
CA ILE A 26 25.36 7.81 4.46
C ILE A 26 25.94 8.83 5.43
N GLY A 27 27.00 8.49 6.16
CA GLY A 27 27.70 9.38 7.09
C GLY A 27 26.95 9.67 8.40
N ILE A 28 26.08 8.76 8.86
CA ILE A 28 25.34 8.89 10.11
C ILE A 28 26.03 8.07 11.20
N SER A 29 26.43 8.73 12.30
CA SER A 29 26.98 8.03 13.46
C SER A 29 25.90 7.17 14.14
N ARG A 30 26.25 5.93 14.45
CA ARG A 30 25.42 5.02 15.25
C ARG A 30 24.96 5.62 16.58
N THR A 31 25.77 6.51 17.16
CA THR A 31 25.46 7.19 18.43
C THR A 31 24.33 8.21 18.34
N CYS A 32 23.98 8.64 17.12
CA CYS A 32 22.83 9.53 16.88
C CYS A 32 21.50 8.79 16.85
N LEU A 33 21.52 7.46 16.79
CA LEU A 33 20.33 6.64 16.64
C LEU A 33 19.91 6.02 18.00
N PRO A 34 18.60 5.99 18.28
CA PRO A 34 18.10 5.42 19.53
C PRO A 34 18.23 3.90 19.53
N GLU A 35 18.14 3.32 20.73
CA GLU A 35 17.96 1.88 20.86
C GLU A 35 16.61 1.46 20.28
N VAL A 36 16.62 0.40 19.48
CA VAL A 36 15.40 -0.15 18.88
C VAL A 36 14.76 -1.13 19.85
N LYS A 37 13.48 -0.94 20.13
CA LYS A 37 12.67 -1.81 21.00
C LYS A 37 11.63 -2.56 20.20
N LYS A 38 11.16 -3.68 20.72
CA LYS A 38 10.00 -4.39 20.19
C LYS A 38 8.72 -3.58 20.38
N SER A 39 7.72 -3.87 19.56
CA SER A 39 6.37 -3.34 19.75
C SER A 39 5.82 -3.68 21.14
N ALA A 40 4.97 -2.82 21.70
CA ALA A 40 4.37 -2.97 23.02
C ALA A 40 5.36 -3.04 24.21
N THR A 41 6.58 -2.53 24.04
CA THR A 41 7.56 -2.43 25.12
C THR A 41 7.30 -1.18 25.97
N VAL A 42 7.25 -1.34 27.31
CA VAL A 42 7.21 -0.19 28.23
C VAL A 42 8.59 0.46 28.26
N VAL A 43 8.68 1.72 27.87
CA VAL A 43 9.94 2.49 27.77
C VAL A 43 10.05 3.59 28.83
N GLY A 44 9.02 3.81 29.60
CA GLY A 44 9.03 4.81 30.67
C GLY A 44 7.65 5.05 31.25
N GLU A 45 7.55 6.12 32.04
CA GLU A 45 6.30 6.58 32.65
C GLU A 45 6.19 8.11 32.53
N TYR A 46 5.00 8.59 32.26
CA TYR A 46 4.70 10.01 32.26
C TYR A 46 3.37 10.27 32.99
N LYS A 47 3.42 11.07 34.05
CA LYS A 47 2.25 11.44 34.88
C LYS A 47 1.41 10.23 35.33
N GLY A 48 2.07 9.15 35.75
CA GLY A 48 1.41 7.93 36.21
C GLY A 48 0.91 6.98 35.11
N ALA A 49 1.10 7.35 33.83
CA ALA A 49 0.77 6.51 32.70
C ALA A 49 2.03 5.85 32.11
N LYS A 50 1.98 4.57 31.77
CA LYS A 50 3.08 3.88 31.10
C LYS A 50 3.24 4.40 29.66
N ALA A 51 4.45 4.81 29.31
CA ALA A 51 4.83 5.07 27.92
C ALA A 51 5.22 3.76 27.26
N VAL A 52 4.54 3.42 26.16
CA VAL A 52 4.69 2.14 25.45
C VAL A 52 5.04 2.41 24.00
N THR A 53 5.96 1.62 23.44
CA THR A 53 6.19 1.62 21.98
C THR A 53 4.95 1.09 21.28
N GLY A 54 4.66 1.67 20.09
CA GLY A 54 3.56 1.23 19.24
C GLY A 54 4.00 0.24 18.17
N ALA A 55 3.40 0.40 17.00
CA ALA A 55 3.77 -0.21 15.75
C ALA A 55 3.50 0.79 14.62
N ILE A 56 4.04 0.60 13.44
CA ILE A 56 3.65 1.37 12.25
C ILE A 56 2.14 1.24 12.04
N ASP A 57 1.48 2.32 11.66
CA ASP A 57 0.01 2.45 11.63
C ASP A 57 -0.68 1.37 10.77
N GLN A 58 -0.12 0.99 9.62
CA GLN A 58 -0.63 -0.06 8.76
C GLN A 58 -0.62 -1.43 9.47
N ILE A 59 0.45 -1.75 10.19
CA ILE A 59 0.55 -2.98 10.98
C ILE A 59 -0.45 -2.93 12.14
N ALA A 60 -0.51 -1.81 12.86
CA ALA A 60 -1.46 -1.64 13.97
C ALA A 60 -2.91 -1.74 13.51
N GLY A 61 -3.25 -1.14 12.35
CA GLY A 61 -4.57 -1.24 11.73
C GLY A 61 -4.92 -2.67 11.31
N ALA A 62 -3.97 -3.39 10.70
CA ALA A 62 -4.17 -4.78 10.32
C ALA A 62 -4.43 -5.70 11.53
N ILE A 63 -3.67 -5.50 12.63
CA ILE A 63 -3.90 -6.22 13.90
C ILE A 63 -5.32 -5.92 14.43
N GLY A 64 -5.71 -4.64 14.44
CA GLY A 64 -7.03 -4.21 14.87
C GLY A 64 -8.17 -4.82 14.04
N ALA A 65 -7.91 -5.10 12.77
CA ALA A 65 -8.83 -5.82 11.87
C ALA A 65 -8.75 -7.35 12.00
N GLY A 66 -7.92 -7.90 12.90
CA GLY A 66 -7.79 -9.34 13.13
C GLY A 66 -6.84 -10.07 12.18
N VAL A 67 -6.01 -9.35 11.42
CA VAL A 67 -5.03 -9.94 10.51
C VAL A 67 -3.76 -10.31 11.27
N ILE A 68 -3.80 -11.44 11.95
CA ILE A 68 -2.74 -11.91 12.84
C ILE A 68 -2.06 -13.21 12.38
N SER A 69 -2.44 -13.73 11.22
CA SER A 69 -1.91 -14.99 10.69
C SER A 69 -1.62 -14.88 9.19
N SER A 70 -0.69 -15.70 8.70
CA SER A 70 -0.20 -15.66 7.32
C SER A 70 -1.18 -16.16 6.25
N ASN A 71 -2.37 -16.60 6.64
CA ASN A 71 -3.44 -17.00 5.72
C ASN A 71 -4.55 -15.95 5.56
N ILE A 72 -4.35 -14.79 6.15
CA ILE A 72 -5.26 -13.64 6.06
C ILE A 72 -4.44 -12.44 5.65
N ILE A 73 -4.95 -11.69 4.68
CA ILE A 73 -4.40 -10.40 4.26
C ILE A 73 -5.37 -9.28 4.63
N SER A 74 -4.89 -8.07 4.77
CA SER A 74 -5.74 -6.89 4.75
C SER A 74 -5.49 -6.06 3.51
N GLU A 75 -6.56 -5.55 2.96
CA GLU A 75 -6.55 -4.54 1.91
C GLU A 75 -7.25 -3.28 2.44
N MET A 76 -6.65 -2.14 2.19
CA MET A 76 -7.19 -0.84 2.57
C MET A 76 -7.14 0.09 1.36
N THR A 77 -8.29 0.28 0.72
CA THR A 77 -8.46 1.28 -0.35
C THR A 77 -9.03 2.57 0.21
N GLY A 78 -8.21 3.60 0.18
CA GLY A 78 -8.59 4.99 0.39
C GLY A 78 -8.22 5.82 -0.83
N THR A 79 -7.51 6.93 -0.64
CA THR A 79 -6.85 7.68 -1.73
C THR A 79 -5.85 6.78 -2.45
N THR A 80 -5.06 6.05 -1.70
CA THR A 80 -4.10 5.02 -2.11
C THR A 80 -4.65 3.63 -1.77
N MET A 81 -4.01 2.58 -2.24
CA MET A 81 -4.27 1.21 -1.83
C MET A 81 -3.06 0.67 -1.08
N VAL A 82 -3.31 0.03 0.06
CA VAL A 82 -2.31 -0.65 0.86
C VAL A 82 -2.74 -2.10 1.04
N VAL A 83 -1.85 -3.04 0.73
CA VAL A 83 -2.05 -4.47 0.97
C VAL A 83 -1.01 -4.94 1.98
N PHE A 84 -1.47 -5.50 3.09
CA PHE A 84 -0.65 -6.07 4.14
C PHE A 84 -0.81 -7.58 4.19
N SER A 85 0.31 -8.30 4.15
CA SER A 85 0.34 -9.77 4.19
C SER A 85 1.36 -10.26 5.23
N PRO A 86 0.94 -10.86 6.36
CA PRO A 86 1.87 -11.46 7.30
C PRO A 86 2.59 -12.66 6.69
N CYS A 87 3.88 -12.81 6.97
CA CYS A 87 4.68 -13.97 6.59
C CYS A 87 5.58 -14.45 7.74
N LYS A 88 5.91 -15.75 7.74
CA LYS A 88 6.74 -16.33 8.82
C LYS A 88 8.20 -15.97 8.66
N ASN A 89 8.69 -15.95 7.43
CA ASN A 89 10.07 -15.67 7.06
C ASN A 89 10.10 -14.49 6.10
N ALA A 90 11.19 -13.75 6.08
CA ALA A 90 11.45 -12.81 5.01
C ALA A 90 11.53 -13.57 3.69
N PRO A 91 10.85 -13.14 2.63
CA PRO A 91 10.96 -13.76 1.32
C PRO A 91 12.37 -13.57 0.75
N GLU A 92 12.77 -14.45 -0.15
CA GLU A 92 13.99 -14.25 -0.91
C GLU A 92 13.87 -12.99 -1.78
N TYR A 93 15.01 -12.31 -1.95
CA TYR A 93 15.04 -11.12 -2.81
C TYR A 93 14.68 -11.47 -4.25
N ASN A 94 13.67 -10.80 -4.79
CA ASN A 94 13.26 -10.91 -6.18
C ASN A 94 13.39 -9.55 -6.87
N PRO A 95 14.33 -9.36 -7.82
CA PRO A 95 14.51 -8.08 -8.49
C PRO A 95 13.32 -7.68 -9.38
N ASN A 96 12.41 -8.60 -9.67
CA ASN A 96 11.19 -8.33 -10.45
C ASN A 96 9.98 -7.96 -9.57
N SER A 97 10.12 -8.03 -8.25
CA SER A 97 9.09 -7.66 -7.29
C SER A 97 9.69 -6.76 -6.22
N ILE A 98 9.21 -5.53 -6.13
CA ILE A 98 9.68 -4.52 -5.18
C ILE A 98 8.73 -4.33 -4.00
N VAL A 99 8.02 -5.39 -3.61
CA VAL A 99 7.17 -5.32 -2.41
C VAL A 99 8.04 -5.33 -1.16
N PRO A 100 8.04 -4.26 -0.36
CA PRO A 100 8.85 -4.18 0.85
C PRO A 100 8.47 -5.23 1.88
N CYS A 101 9.50 -5.82 2.50
CA CYS A 101 9.36 -6.70 3.64
C CYS A 101 9.70 -5.92 4.92
N HIS A 102 8.82 -6.01 5.90
CA HIS A 102 8.97 -5.35 7.21
C HIS A 102 8.95 -6.37 8.34
N ILE A 103 9.42 -5.94 9.52
CA ILE A 103 9.23 -6.70 10.76
C ILE A 103 7.79 -6.48 11.21
N ASN A 104 7.08 -7.56 11.50
CA ASN A 104 5.73 -7.55 12.05
C ASN A 104 5.75 -7.43 13.58
N PHE A 105 4.61 -7.09 14.19
CA PHE A 105 4.47 -6.89 15.65
C PHE A 105 4.89 -8.11 16.49
N ASP A 106 4.79 -9.33 15.94
CA ASP A 106 5.17 -10.58 16.61
C ASP A 106 6.66 -10.94 16.39
N GLY A 107 7.42 -10.03 15.81
CA GLY A 107 8.83 -10.21 15.48
C GLY A 107 9.08 -11.11 14.27
N LYS A 108 8.04 -11.58 13.59
CA LYS A 108 8.13 -12.20 12.25
C LYS A 108 8.19 -11.13 11.18
N TYR A 109 7.67 -11.41 10.00
CA TYR A 109 7.74 -10.52 8.87
C TYR A 109 6.36 -10.24 8.29
N CYS A 110 6.26 -9.18 7.50
CA CYS A 110 5.11 -8.90 6.67
C CYS A 110 5.55 -8.23 5.37
N LEU A 111 4.77 -8.42 4.33
CA LEU A 111 4.86 -7.66 3.09
C LEU A 111 3.85 -6.51 3.17
N LEU A 112 4.29 -5.33 2.74
CA LEU A 112 3.47 -4.14 2.74
C LEU A 112 3.55 -3.49 1.35
N SER A 113 2.56 -3.75 0.52
CA SER A 113 2.45 -3.13 -0.80
C SER A 113 1.70 -1.81 -0.70
N TRP A 114 2.16 -0.82 -1.45
CA TRP A 114 1.52 0.48 -1.55
C TRP A 114 1.40 0.95 -3.00
N THR A 115 0.18 1.34 -3.39
CA THR A 115 -0.12 1.87 -4.72
C THR A 115 -0.68 3.29 -4.60
N PRO A 116 -0.09 4.30 -5.27
CA PRO A 116 -0.45 5.71 -5.08
C PRO A 116 -1.81 6.07 -5.67
N THR A 117 -2.28 5.30 -6.63
CA THR A 117 -3.54 5.57 -7.34
C THR A 117 -4.56 4.46 -7.11
N ALA A 118 -5.55 4.71 -6.25
CA ALA A 118 -6.68 3.83 -5.98
C ALA A 118 -7.98 4.64 -5.99
N GLY A 119 -8.61 4.88 -4.86
CA GLY A 119 -9.84 5.69 -4.79
C GLY A 119 -9.67 7.12 -5.30
N ILE A 120 -8.44 7.63 -5.32
CA ILE A 120 -8.14 8.94 -5.92
C ILE A 120 -8.47 8.97 -7.43
N ALA A 121 -8.40 7.85 -8.14
CA ALA A 121 -8.72 7.79 -9.55
C ALA A 121 -10.19 8.13 -9.81
N LEU A 122 -11.10 7.52 -9.04
CA LEU A 122 -12.54 7.83 -9.14
C LEU A 122 -12.83 9.26 -8.69
N LYS A 123 -12.18 9.72 -7.61
CA LYS A 123 -12.31 11.10 -7.13
C LYS A 123 -11.84 12.11 -8.17
N TRP A 124 -10.71 11.85 -8.80
CA TRP A 124 -10.19 12.68 -9.89
C TRP A 124 -11.16 12.70 -11.08
N PHE A 125 -11.64 11.53 -11.50
CA PHE A 125 -12.60 11.41 -12.61
C PHE A 125 -13.89 12.19 -12.31
N LYS A 126 -14.45 12.01 -11.10
CA LYS A 126 -15.64 12.74 -10.67
C LYS A 126 -15.42 14.25 -10.73
N ASN A 127 -14.34 14.74 -10.14
CA ASN A 127 -14.13 16.18 -9.98
C ASN A 127 -13.80 16.92 -11.29
N ASN A 128 -13.29 16.21 -12.32
CA ASN A 128 -12.89 16.84 -13.58
C ASN A 128 -13.86 16.54 -14.73
N LEU A 129 -14.59 15.43 -14.69
CA LEU A 129 -15.41 14.96 -15.82
C LEU A 129 -16.88 14.67 -15.44
N CYS A 130 -17.19 14.68 -14.13
CA CYS A 130 -18.52 14.37 -13.60
C CYS A 130 -18.89 15.21 -12.39
N GLU A 131 -18.58 16.52 -12.39
CA GLU A 131 -18.75 17.41 -11.23
C GLU A 131 -20.17 17.40 -10.63
N ASN A 132 -21.18 17.30 -11.49
CA ASN A 132 -22.60 17.32 -11.09
C ASN A 132 -23.11 15.98 -10.57
N PHE A 133 -22.27 14.94 -10.47
CA PHE A 133 -22.65 13.62 -9.99
C PHE A 133 -22.15 13.42 -8.56
N SER A 134 -22.95 12.82 -7.71
CA SER A 134 -22.51 12.22 -6.45
C SER A 134 -21.77 10.89 -6.76
N PHE A 135 -20.96 10.39 -5.81
CA PHE A 135 -20.34 9.07 -5.93
C PHE A 135 -21.40 7.97 -6.07
N ARG A 136 -22.50 8.06 -5.35
CA ARG A 136 -23.61 7.10 -5.45
C ARG A 136 -24.20 7.03 -6.87
N GLU A 137 -24.45 8.18 -7.49
CA GLU A 137 -24.94 8.20 -8.89
C GLU A 137 -23.92 7.63 -9.87
N LEU A 138 -22.62 7.83 -9.63
CA LEU A 138 -21.57 7.19 -10.43
C LEU A 138 -21.59 5.67 -10.28
N ASP A 139 -21.76 5.16 -9.06
CA ASP A 139 -21.87 3.73 -8.81
C ASP A 139 -23.12 3.15 -9.49
N GLU A 140 -24.26 3.82 -9.38
CA GLU A 140 -25.54 3.40 -10.00
C GLU A 140 -25.49 3.34 -11.54
N ILE A 141 -24.73 4.22 -12.19
CA ILE A 141 -24.55 4.14 -13.66
C ILE A 141 -23.53 3.09 -14.05
N ALA A 142 -22.45 2.92 -13.28
CA ALA A 142 -21.43 1.91 -13.54
C ALA A 142 -21.96 0.48 -13.38
N GLU A 143 -22.89 0.25 -12.44
CA GLU A 143 -23.52 -1.06 -12.20
C GLU A 143 -24.28 -1.57 -13.44
N LYS A 144 -24.77 -0.68 -14.30
CA LYS A 144 -25.51 -1.02 -15.53
C LYS A 144 -24.61 -1.47 -16.68
N VAL A 145 -23.30 -1.30 -16.55
CA VAL A 145 -22.32 -1.69 -17.57
C VAL A 145 -21.78 -3.09 -17.23
N ASN A 146 -21.68 -3.94 -18.22
CA ASN A 146 -21.13 -5.28 -18.06
C ASN A 146 -19.65 -5.22 -17.57
N PRO A 147 -19.19 -6.22 -16.81
CA PRO A 147 -17.77 -6.37 -16.50
C PRO A 147 -16.91 -6.37 -17.77
N GLY A 148 -15.79 -5.65 -17.72
CA GLY A 148 -14.91 -5.42 -18.85
C GLY A 148 -15.23 -4.15 -19.63
N SER A 149 -16.24 -3.36 -19.20
CA SER A 149 -16.57 -2.03 -19.75
C SER A 149 -16.69 -2.02 -21.28
N ASP A 150 -17.18 -3.12 -21.86
CA ASP A 150 -17.27 -3.36 -23.31
C ASP A 150 -15.95 -3.10 -24.06
N GLY A 151 -14.82 -3.41 -23.41
CA GLY A 151 -13.46 -3.26 -23.95
C GLY A 151 -12.78 -1.93 -23.63
N LEU A 152 -13.44 -1.00 -22.94
CA LEU A 152 -12.81 0.23 -22.46
C LEU A 152 -11.95 -0.08 -21.21
N THR A 153 -10.65 0.07 -21.32
CA THR A 153 -9.70 -0.15 -20.22
C THR A 153 -9.12 1.17 -19.73
N PHE A 154 -9.11 1.40 -18.43
CA PHE A 154 -8.38 2.50 -17.83
C PHE A 154 -7.04 2.03 -17.26
N LEU A 155 -5.96 2.75 -17.53
CA LEU A 155 -4.67 2.59 -16.88
C LEU A 155 -4.57 3.60 -15.74
N PRO A 156 -4.55 3.16 -14.46
CA PRO A 156 -4.74 4.06 -13.32
C PRO A 156 -3.46 4.75 -12.84
N PHE A 157 -2.47 4.96 -13.71
CA PHE A 157 -1.15 5.48 -13.33
C PHE A 157 -1.11 7.02 -13.29
N LEU A 158 -2.10 7.66 -12.66
CA LEU A 158 -2.19 9.13 -12.59
C LEU A 158 -1.00 9.77 -11.85
N CYS A 159 -0.37 9.04 -10.94
CA CYS A 159 0.80 9.46 -10.16
C CYS A 159 2.02 8.55 -10.40
N GLY A 160 2.11 7.90 -11.54
CA GLY A 160 3.09 6.85 -11.78
C GLY A 160 2.66 5.52 -11.17
N SER A 161 3.57 4.54 -11.18
CA SER A 161 3.42 3.23 -10.54
C SER A 161 4.55 3.00 -9.53
N THR A 162 4.21 2.46 -8.37
CA THR A 162 5.20 2.10 -7.34
C THR A 162 5.35 0.59 -7.22
N MET A 163 4.24 -0.12 -7.03
CA MET A 163 4.20 -1.55 -6.80
C MET A 163 3.09 -2.18 -7.63
N PRO A 164 3.26 -3.44 -8.04
CA PRO A 164 4.44 -4.30 -7.88
C PRO A 164 5.61 -3.94 -8.80
N LYS A 165 5.39 -3.05 -9.77
CA LYS A 165 6.41 -2.58 -10.74
C LYS A 165 6.62 -1.08 -10.61
N TYR A 166 7.83 -0.68 -10.28
CA TYR A 166 8.18 0.73 -10.16
C TYR A 166 8.35 1.37 -11.53
N ASN A 167 7.51 2.37 -11.82
CA ASN A 167 7.65 3.23 -12.99
C ASN A 167 7.06 4.63 -12.67
N PRO A 168 7.89 5.59 -12.23
CA PRO A 168 7.42 6.93 -11.89
C PRO A 168 6.95 7.73 -13.11
N ASP A 169 7.33 7.33 -14.32
CA ASP A 169 6.96 7.98 -15.57
C ASP A 169 5.69 7.42 -16.21
N ALA A 170 5.12 6.34 -15.64
CA ALA A 170 3.84 5.82 -16.10
C ALA A 170 2.75 6.89 -15.97
N ARG A 171 1.83 6.91 -16.93
CA ARG A 171 0.71 7.86 -16.96
C ARG A 171 -0.61 7.13 -17.18
N GLY A 172 -1.69 7.72 -16.66
CA GLY A 172 -3.04 7.24 -16.88
C GLY A 172 -3.46 7.35 -18.34
N ALA A 173 -4.25 6.39 -18.81
CA ALA A 173 -4.80 6.38 -20.15
C ALA A 173 -6.10 5.58 -20.21
N PHE A 174 -6.98 5.95 -21.13
CA PHE A 174 -8.12 5.13 -21.56
C PHE A 174 -7.79 4.48 -22.90
N LEU A 175 -7.94 3.17 -23.00
CA LEU A 175 -7.64 2.37 -24.17
C LEU A 175 -8.91 1.65 -24.64
N GLY A 176 -9.04 1.45 -25.96
CA GLY A 176 -10.17 0.73 -26.54
C GLY A 176 -11.43 1.59 -26.74
N LEU A 177 -11.31 2.93 -26.69
CA LEU A 177 -12.45 3.84 -26.83
C LEU A 177 -13.10 3.74 -28.22
N THR A 178 -14.43 3.63 -28.23
CA THR A 178 -15.27 3.67 -29.42
C THR A 178 -16.42 4.67 -29.21
N MET A 179 -17.23 4.90 -30.28
CA MET A 179 -18.41 5.78 -30.17
C MET A 179 -19.55 5.20 -29.33
N GLU A 180 -19.52 3.91 -29.02
CA GLU A 180 -20.51 3.23 -28.19
C GLU A 180 -20.32 3.49 -26.70
N HIS A 181 -19.10 3.90 -26.29
CA HIS A 181 -18.78 4.12 -24.89
C HIS A 181 -19.40 5.41 -24.35
N THR A 182 -20.07 5.29 -23.23
CA THR A 182 -20.71 6.38 -22.50
C THR A 182 -19.98 6.67 -21.19
N ARG A 183 -20.38 7.71 -20.48
CA ARG A 183 -19.87 8.04 -19.14
C ARG A 183 -19.88 6.84 -18.19
N ALA A 184 -20.91 6.00 -18.26
CA ALA A 184 -21.04 4.79 -17.43
C ALA A 184 -19.85 3.83 -17.64
N HIS A 185 -19.44 3.63 -18.88
CA HIS A 185 -18.28 2.80 -19.22
C HIS A 185 -16.96 3.37 -18.68
N PHE A 186 -16.79 4.70 -18.74
CA PHE A 186 -15.63 5.34 -18.15
C PHE A 186 -15.56 5.13 -16.62
N VAL A 187 -16.67 5.34 -15.91
CA VAL A 187 -16.72 5.11 -14.46
C VAL A 187 -16.43 3.64 -14.15
N ARG A 188 -17.07 2.72 -14.88
CA ARG A 188 -16.86 1.29 -14.72
C ARG A 188 -15.41 0.90 -14.93
N SER A 189 -14.78 1.36 -16.00
CA SER A 189 -13.36 1.05 -16.28
C SER A 189 -12.40 1.60 -15.22
N VAL A 190 -12.70 2.76 -14.61
CA VAL A 190 -11.92 3.30 -13.48
C VAL A 190 -12.02 2.40 -12.26
N LEU A 191 -13.22 1.92 -11.91
CA LEU A 191 -13.42 0.99 -10.79
C LEU A 191 -12.72 -0.36 -11.04
N GLU A 192 -12.85 -0.90 -12.24
CA GLU A 192 -12.21 -2.17 -12.64
C GLU A 192 -10.69 -2.07 -12.65
N ALA A 193 -10.12 -0.93 -13.05
CA ALA A 193 -8.69 -0.72 -13.03
C ALA A 193 -8.10 -0.83 -11.62
N VAL A 194 -8.79 -0.31 -10.60
CA VAL A 194 -8.35 -0.46 -9.20
C VAL A 194 -8.42 -1.93 -8.75
N ALA A 195 -9.49 -2.65 -9.13
CA ALA A 195 -9.60 -4.08 -8.85
C ALA A 195 -8.51 -4.91 -9.55
N CYS A 196 -8.16 -4.56 -10.79
CA CYS A 196 -7.05 -5.20 -11.51
C CYS A 196 -5.69 -4.95 -10.86
N LEU A 197 -5.44 -3.71 -10.37
CA LEU A 197 -4.22 -3.41 -9.60
C LEU A 197 -4.14 -4.23 -8.32
N LEU A 198 -5.26 -4.37 -7.60
CA LEU A 198 -5.31 -5.24 -6.42
C LEU A 198 -4.96 -6.69 -6.80
N LYS A 199 -5.59 -7.22 -7.85
CA LYS A 199 -5.29 -8.57 -8.33
C LYS A 199 -3.82 -8.75 -8.71
N GLU A 200 -3.25 -7.80 -9.45
CA GLU A 200 -1.82 -7.82 -9.79
C GLU A 200 -0.95 -7.81 -8.53
N THR A 201 -1.28 -7.00 -7.53
CA THR A 201 -0.56 -6.94 -6.26
C THR A 201 -0.62 -8.26 -5.48
N LEU A 202 -1.74 -8.98 -5.55
CA LEU A 202 -1.94 -10.26 -4.86
C LEU A 202 -1.24 -11.44 -5.56
N ASP A 203 -0.90 -11.30 -6.83
CA ASP A 203 -0.20 -12.34 -7.62
C ASP A 203 1.32 -12.35 -7.38
N TYR A 204 1.85 -11.34 -6.69
CA TYR A 204 3.26 -11.21 -6.32
C TYR A 204 3.54 -11.70 -4.90
#